data_0bed702439bf080e4672bd542e7f7cb4
#
_entry.id   0bed702439bf080e4672bd542e7f7cb4
#
_cell.length_a   1.000
_cell.length_b   1.000
_cell.length_c   1.000
_cell.angle_alpha   90.00
_cell.angle_beta   90.00
_cell.angle_gamma   90.00
#
_symmetry.space_group_name_H-M   'P 1'
#
loop_
_entity.id
_entity.type
_entity.pdbx_description
1 polymer ?
#
loop_
_entity_poly.entity_id
_entity_poly.type
_entity_poly.pdbx_seq_one_letter_code
_entity_poly.pdbx_strand_id
1 'polypeptide(L)'
;MDIYKQIARFYESVSTEKKIIGKSLFGRNLYAVKMGEGAPIGIAQYGIHAREFITALLAVEHYRRGLYKGTFWLLPLMNPDGALLSSYGLDSVKSVEDKEYLLGINGDKQDFSLWKANGRGVDLNVNFAANWGEGMKNVRYPCSENYIGEKPFSELETQALKRFTLEIKPDYTVSYHTKGEEIYWHFHQSAQKFERDKKLALALSKSTGYPLAYAKGSVGGYKDWCIQSLGIPSFTIEAGADSFLHPLRGDGLTDILRKNRNTLYDLSKEYCNE
;
A
#
# COMPACT_ATOMS: atom_id res chain seq x y z
N MET A 1 -7.19 -12.43 -13.89
CA MET A 1 -8.19 -11.51 -13.30
C MET A 1 -7.69 -10.09 -13.42
N ASP A 2 -8.39 -9.21 -14.15
CA ASP A 2 -7.96 -7.80 -14.30
C ASP A 2 -8.34 -7.02 -13.03
N ILE A 3 -7.38 -6.91 -12.13
CA ILE A 3 -7.59 -6.24 -10.83
C ILE A 3 -7.95 -4.77 -11.00
N TYR A 4 -7.34 -4.07 -11.97
CA TYR A 4 -7.64 -2.66 -12.20
C TYR A 4 -9.10 -2.45 -12.64
N LYS A 5 -9.60 -3.29 -13.56
CA LYS A 5 -11.03 -3.24 -13.95
C LYS A 5 -11.97 -3.56 -12.79
N GLN A 6 -11.60 -4.47 -11.90
CA GLN A 6 -12.41 -4.76 -10.70
C GLN A 6 -12.46 -3.56 -9.75
N ILE A 7 -11.32 -2.92 -9.50
CA ILE A 7 -11.27 -1.72 -8.66
C ILE A 7 -12.01 -0.54 -9.31
N ALA A 8 -11.91 -0.36 -10.62
CA ALA A 8 -12.70 0.65 -11.33
C ALA A 8 -14.21 0.41 -11.20
N ARG A 9 -14.67 -0.84 -11.35
CA ARG A 9 -16.10 -1.20 -11.13
C ARG A 9 -16.52 -0.98 -9.66
N PHE A 10 -15.68 -1.32 -8.71
CA PHE A 10 -15.93 -1.03 -7.30
C PHE A 10 -16.06 0.48 -7.09
N TYR A 11 -15.13 1.29 -7.58
CA TYR A 11 -15.19 2.75 -7.51
C TYR A 11 -16.48 3.30 -8.11
N GLU A 12 -16.92 2.80 -9.27
CA GLU A 12 -18.19 3.24 -9.89
C GLU A 12 -19.41 2.85 -9.07
N SER A 13 -19.40 1.67 -8.44
CA SER A 13 -20.55 1.11 -7.70
C SER A 13 -20.80 1.77 -6.35
N VAL A 14 -19.82 2.45 -5.75
CA VAL A 14 -20.01 3.07 -4.44
C VAL A 14 -20.71 4.43 -4.56
N SER A 15 -21.63 4.70 -3.62
CA SER A 15 -22.39 5.94 -3.54
C SER A 15 -21.78 6.98 -2.60
N THR A 16 -20.79 6.60 -1.79
CA THR A 16 -20.08 7.50 -0.89
C THR A 16 -19.17 8.46 -1.63
N GLU A 17 -18.66 9.48 -0.94
CA GLU A 17 -17.67 10.40 -1.52
C GLU A 17 -16.48 9.61 -2.07
N LYS A 18 -16.05 9.96 -3.27
CA LYS A 18 -14.96 9.29 -3.98
C LYS A 18 -14.18 10.29 -4.83
N LYS A 19 -12.88 10.05 -4.98
CA LYS A 19 -11.97 10.94 -5.69
C LYS A 19 -11.03 10.15 -6.61
N ILE A 20 -10.63 10.78 -7.72
CA ILE A 20 -9.45 10.39 -8.48
C ILE A 20 -8.32 11.29 -7.98
N ILE A 21 -7.37 10.72 -7.23
CA ILE A 21 -6.29 11.47 -6.57
C ILE A 21 -5.08 11.74 -7.48
N GLY A 22 -5.05 11.10 -8.63
CA GLY A 22 -4.01 11.22 -9.63
C GLY A 22 -4.09 10.15 -10.71
N LYS A 23 -3.04 10.06 -11.50
CA LYS A 23 -2.86 9.01 -12.52
C LYS A 23 -1.49 8.37 -12.36
N SER A 24 -1.40 7.09 -12.72
CA SER A 24 -0.15 6.38 -12.85
C SER A 24 0.61 6.80 -14.12
N LEU A 25 1.82 6.29 -14.29
CA LEU A 25 2.67 6.57 -15.45
C LEU A 25 1.95 6.29 -16.78
N PHE A 26 1.22 5.17 -16.88
CA PHE A 26 0.48 4.80 -18.11
C PHE A 26 -0.95 5.35 -18.14
N GLY A 27 -1.23 6.40 -17.35
CA GLY A 27 -2.47 7.17 -17.38
C GLY A 27 -3.66 6.52 -16.68
N ARG A 28 -3.48 5.46 -15.89
CA ARG A 28 -4.54 4.82 -15.11
C ARG A 28 -4.90 5.64 -13.89
N ASN A 29 -6.18 5.77 -13.58
CA ASN A 29 -6.65 6.54 -12.44
C ASN A 29 -6.25 5.88 -11.11
N LEU A 30 -5.82 6.70 -10.16
CA LEU A 30 -5.62 6.32 -8.75
C LEU A 30 -6.88 6.72 -7.98
N TYR A 31 -7.60 5.72 -7.50
CA TYR A 31 -8.90 5.90 -6.88
C TYR A 31 -8.80 6.00 -5.35
N ALA A 32 -9.61 6.88 -4.77
CA ALA A 32 -9.87 6.95 -3.34
C ALA A 32 -11.37 6.89 -3.08
N VAL A 33 -11.79 6.07 -2.13
CA VAL A 33 -13.19 5.87 -1.73
C VAL A 33 -13.32 6.14 -0.24
N LYS A 34 -14.26 7.00 0.14
CA LYS A 34 -14.57 7.33 1.53
C LYS A 34 -15.47 6.28 2.14
N MET A 35 -15.14 5.83 3.33
CA MET A 35 -15.92 4.92 4.16
C MET A 35 -16.15 5.56 5.53
N GLY A 36 -17.38 5.62 5.99
CA GLY A 36 -17.76 6.26 7.27
C GLY A 36 -17.79 7.79 7.21
N GLU A 37 -17.98 8.43 8.38
CA GLU A 37 -18.09 9.88 8.52
C GLU A 37 -17.52 10.39 9.85
N GLY A 38 -17.04 11.65 9.85
CA GLY A 38 -16.50 12.31 11.04
C GLY A 38 -15.10 11.85 11.42
N ALA A 39 -14.67 12.27 12.59
CA ALA A 39 -13.38 11.91 13.18
C ALA A 39 -13.47 10.61 14.01
N PRO A 40 -12.36 9.89 14.17
CA PRO A 40 -11.05 10.11 13.55
C PRO A 40 -11.02 9.81 12.06
N ILE A 41 -10.01 10.33 11.36
CA ILE A 41 -9.84 10.14 9.92
C ILE A 41 -8.61 9.27 9.67
N GLY A 42 -8.79 8.15 8.98
CA GLY A 42 -7.71 7.28 8.54
C GLY A 42 -7.52 7.25 7.03
N ILE A 43 -6.34 6.86 6.59
CA ILE A 43 -6.06 6.45 5.20
C ILE A 43 -5.59 5.01 5.22
N ALA A 44 -6.17 4.17 4.37
CA ALA A 44 -5.69 2.81 4.11
C ALA A 44 -5.31 2.67 2.63
N GLN A 45 -4.06 2.32 2.35
CA GLN A 45 -3.57 2.11 0.99
C GLN A 45 -3.23 0.63 0.73
N TYR A 46 -3.40 0.19 -0.52
CA TYR A 46 -3.25 -1.19 -0.96
C TYR A 46 -2.55 -1.25 -2.30
N GLY A 47 -1.89 -2.37 -2.58
CA GLY A 47 -1.30 -2.63 -3.88
C GLY A 47 -0.26 -1.60 -4.32
N ILE A 48 0.57 -1.10 -3.41
CA ILE A 48 1.69 -0.22 -3.74
C ILE A 48 2.82 -1.01 -4.42
N HIS A 49 3.02 -2.28 -4.04
CA HIS A 49 3.87 -3.20 -4.77
C HIS A 49 3.06 -3.97 -5.81
N ALA A 50 3.60 -4.09 -7.01
CA ALA A 50 2.93 -4.66 -8.16
C ALA A 50 2.42 -6.10 -7.96
N ARG A 51 3.29 -7.00 -7.47
CA ARG A 51 2.99 -8.42 -7.22
C ARG A 51 2.02 -8.67 -6.06
N GLU A 52 1.75 -7.62 -5.26
CA GLU A 52 0.89 -7.67 -4.08
C GLU A 52 -0.52 -7.14 -4.35
N PHE A 53 -0.92 -7.11 -5.63
CA PHE A 53 -2.20 -6.56 -6.10
C PHE A 53 -3.43 -7.24 -5.46
N ILE A 54 -3.28 -8.43 -4.88
CA ILE A 54 -4.35 -9.14 -4.18
C ILE A 54 -4.91 -8.32 -3.00
N THR A 55 -4.06 -7.49 -2.37
CA THR A 55 -4.47 -6.61 -1.27
C THR A 55 -5.55 -5.60 -1.68
N ALA A 56 -5.67 -5.27 -2.97
CA ALA A 56 -6.74 -4.42 -3.48
C ALA A 56 -8.14 -4.98 -3.22
N LEU A 57 -8.29 -6.32 -3.16
CA LEU A 57 -9.56 -6.97 -2.84
C LEU A 57 -9.91 -6.84 -1.35
N LEU A 58 -8.91 -6.71 -0.49
CA LEU A 58 -9.13 -6.43 0.92
C LEU A 58 -9.73 -5.04 1.14
N ALA A 59 -9.40 -4.04 0.31
CA ALA A 59 -10.05 -2.74 0.34
C ALA A 59 -11.57 -2.83 0.12
N VAL A 60 -11.99 -3.68 -0.83
CA VAL A 60 -13.42 -3.94 -1.10
C VAL A 60 -14.10 -4.60 0.11
N GLU A 61 -13.42 -5.54 0.75
CA GLU A 61 -13.95 -6.21 1.95
C GLU A 61 -14.02 -5.27 3.15
N HIS A 62 -13.05 -4.38 3.36
CA HIS A 62 -13.10 -3.36 4.39
C HIS A 62 -14.27 -2.39 4.16
N TYR A 63 -14.49 -1.97 2.92
CA TYR A 63 -15.64 -1.11 2.59
C TYR A 63 -16.97 -1.79 2.95
N ARG A 64 -17.13 -3.08 2.64
CA ARG A 64 -18.32 -3.87 2.97
C ARG A 64 -18.49 -4.05 4.48
N ARG A 65 -17.39 -4.24 5.19
CA ARG A 65 -17.38 -4.42 6.65
C ARG A 65 -17.79 -3.14 7.38
N GLY A 66 -17.41 -1.95 6.86
CA GLY A 66 -17.62 -0.67 7.49
C GLY A 66 -16.73 -0.43 8.71
N LEU A 67 -17.02 0.65 9.44
CA LEU A 67 -16.27 1.12 10.61
C LEU A 67 -17.11 1.08 11.87
N TYR A 68 -16.45 1.09 13.04
CA TYR A 68 -17.08 1.37 14.30
C TYR A 68 -17.49 2.86 14.39
N LYS A 69 -16.55 3.77 14.06
CA LYS A 69 -16.74 5.23 14.04
C LYS A 69 -15.65 5.89 13.18
N GLY A 70 -15.88 7.14 12.77
CA GLY A 70 -14.91 7.93 12.02
C GLY A 70 -14.96 7.67 10.53
N THR A 71 -13.89 8.04 9.88
CA THR A 71 -13.72 7.98 8.41
C THR A 71 -12.47 7.22 8.05
N PHE A 72 -12.54 6.37 7.02
CA PHE A 72 -11.36 5.91 6.28
C PHE A 72 -11.48 6.27 4.80
N TRP A 73 -10.39 6.81 4.27
CA TRP A 73 -10.18 6.85 2.84
C TRP A 73 -9.42 5.61 2.39
N LEU A 74 -10.06 4.78 1.59
CA LEU A 74 -9.49 3.58 1.01
C LEU A 74 -8.89 3.91 -0.35
N LEU A 75 -7.60 3.60 -0.54
CA LEU A 75 -6.89 3.73 -1.81
C LEU A 75 -6.60 2.33 -2.34
N PRO A 76 -7.52 1.71 -3.09
CA PRO A 76 -7.53 0.27 -3.31
C PRO A 76 -6.33 -0.27 -4.11
N LEU A 77 -5.75 0.56 -5.00
CA LEU A 77 -4.65 0.12 -5.87
C LEU A 77 -3.74 1.30 -6.21
N MET A 78 -2.62 1.40 -5.49
CA MET A 78 -1.68 2.50 -5.66
C MET A 78 -0.72 2.33 -6.82
N ASN A 79 -0.51 1.09 -7.30
CA ASN A 79 0.38 0.78 -8.43
C ASN A 79 -0.37 -0.02 -9.51
N PRO A 80 -1.33 0.61 -10.22
CA PRO A 80 -2.14 -0.11 -11.20
C PRO A 80 -1.33 -0.59 -12.41
N ASP A 81 -0.30 0.14 -12.82
CA ASP A 81 0.56 -0.23 -13.94
C ASP A 81 1.39 -1.47 -13.62
N GLY A 82 2.05 -1.46 -12.48
CA GLY A 82 2.81 -2.60 -12.00
C GLY A 82 1.94 -3.83 -11.74
N ALA A 83 0.74 -3.64 -11.16
CA ALA A 83 -0.20 -4.74 -10.90
C ALA A 83 -0.61 -5.47 -12.19
N LEU A 84 -0.87 -4.73 -13.26
CA LEU A 84 -1.19 -5.31 -14.56
C LEU A 84 0.05 -5.93 -15.21
N LEU A 85 1.23 -5.32 -15.06
CA LEU A 85 2.48 -5.87 -15.53
C LEU A 85 2.80 -7.21 -14.83
N SER A 86 2.63 -7.29 -13.50
CA SER A 86 2.79 -8.54 -12.75
C SER A 86 1.77 -9.62 -13.14
N SER A 87 0.56 -9.22 -13.58
CA SER A 87 -0.52 -10.15 -13.91
C SER A 87 -0.49 -10.65 -15.35
N TYR A 88 -0.07 -9.80 -16.29
CA TYR A 88 -0.22 -10.00 -17.74
C TYR A 88 1.09 -9.76 -18.52
N GLY A 89 2.18 -9.44 -17.83
CA GLY A 89 3.43 -9.10 -18.50
C GLY A 89 3.28 -7.90 -19.45
N LEU A 90 4.07 -7.89 -20.49
CA LEU A 90 4.12 -6.82 -21.49
C LEU A 90 2.81 -6.62 -22.29
N ASP A 91 1.88 -7.57 -22.26
CA ASP A 91 0.55 -7.42 -22.88
C ASP A 91 -0.29 -6.30 -22.21
N SER A 92 0.05 -5.93 -20.98
CA SER A 92 -0.59 -4.82 -20.26
C SER A 92 -0.10 -3.43 -20.68
N VAL A 93 0.98 -3.37 -21.46
CA VAL A 93 1.67 -2.14 -21.90
C VAL A 93 1.37 -1.87 -23.37
N LYS A 94 1.04 -0.62 -23.70
CA LYS A 94 0.63 -0.26 -25.07
C LYS A 94 1.79 0.17 -25.97
N SER A 95 2.69 1.00 -25.45
CA SER A 95 3.83 1.54 -26.18
C SER A 95 4.88 0.46 -26.42
N VAL A 96 5.45 0.42 -27.63
CA VAL A 96 6.55 -0.49 -27.98
C VAL A 96 7.81 -0.09 -27.20
N GLU A 97 8.07 1.19 -27.11
CA GLU A 97 9.23 1.74 -26.39
C GLU A 97 9.19 1.38 -24.90
N ASP A 98 7.99 1.47 -24.27
CA ASP A 98 7.83 1.08 -22.86
C ASP A 98 8.02 -0.42 -22.68
N LYS A 99 7.60 -1.26 -23.64
CA LYS A 99 7.82 -2.71 -23.60
C LYS A 99 9.30 -3.07 -23.67
N GLU A 100 10.02 -2.45 -24.61
CA GLU A 100 11.47 -2.65 -24.77
C GLU A 100 12.22 -2.18 -23.52
N TYR A 101 11.87 -1.02 -22.98
CA TYR A 101 12.43 -0.49 -21.75
C TYR A 101 12.21 -1.45 -20.57
N LEU A 102 10.96 -1.87 -20.35
CA LEU A 102 10.61 -2.79 -19.25
C LEU A 102 11.30 -4.15 -19.39
N LEU A 103 11.37 -4.68 -20.62
CA LEU A 103 12.08 -5.92 -20.88
C LEU A 103 13.56 -5.80 -20.51
N GLY A 104 14.23 -4.73 -20.94
CA GLY A 104 15.64 -4.47 -20.63
C GLY A 104 15.90 -4.37 -19.12
N ILE A 105 15.10 -3.60 -18.38
CA ILE A 105 15.28 -3.46 -16.92
C ILE A 105 14.82 -4.70 -16.12
N ASN A 106 14.13 -5.65 -16.76
CA ASN A 106 13.85 -6.99 -16.21
C ASN A 106 14.91 -8.03 -16.59
N GLY A 107 16.04 -7.60 -17.17
CA GLY A 107 17.12 -8.48 -17.59
C GLY A 107 16.71 -9.42 -18.72
N ASP A 108 15.97 -8.91 -19.69
CA ASP A 108 15.41 -9.61 -20.87
C ASP A 108 14.47 -10.78 -20.53
N LYS A 109 14.00 -10.86 -19.29
CA LYS A 109 13.04 -11.88 -18.86
C LYS A 109 11.62 -11.48 -19.21
N GLN A 110 10.87 -12.38 -19.87
CA GLN A 110 9.46 -12.19 -20.20
C GLN A 110 8.52 -12.37 -19.00
N ASP A 111 8.96 -13.02 -17.94
CA ASP A 111 8.19 -13.23 -16.72
C ASP A 111 8.29 -12.03 -15.79
N PHE A 112 7.17 -11.33 -15.62
CA PHE A 112 6.99 -10.21 -14.70
C PHE A 112 6.20 -10.59 -13.43
N SER A 113 5.93 -11.86 -13.21
CA SER A 113 5.09 -12.30 -12.08
C SER A 113 5.60 -11.80 -10.71
N LEU A 114 6.91 -11.71 -10.55
CA LEU A 114 7.57 -11.20 -9.34
C LEU A 114 7.87 -9.69 -9.36
N TRP A 115 7.40 -8.96 -10.37
CA TRP A 115 7.61 -7.52 -10.49
C TRP A 115 7.02 -6.79 -9.29
N LYS A 116 7.80 -5.94 -8.63
CA LYS A 116 7.41 -5.19 -7.43
C LYS A 116 7.24 -3.69 -7.72
N ALA A 117 8.03 -3.18 -8.66
CA ALA A 117 8.13 -1.77 -9.01
C ALA A 117 6.90 -1.24 -9.78
N ASN A 118 6.88 0.06 -10.06
CA ASN A 118 5.93 0.67 -11.01
C ASN A 118 6.39 0.49 -12.47
N GLY A 119 5.73 1.16 -13.42
CA GLY A 119 6.06 1.11 -14.85
C GLY A 119 7.42 1.74 -15.22
N ARG A 120 8.06 2.46 -14.30
CA ARG A 120 9.41 3.04 -14.47
C ARG A 120 10.51 2.22 -13.79
N GLY A 121 10.17 1.10 -13.19
CA GLY A 121 11.12 0.29 -12.43
C GLY A 121 11.46 0.87 -11.06
N VAL A 122 10.62 1.76 -10.50
CA VAL A 122 10.80 2.33 -9.17
C VAL A 122 9.94 1.57 -8.15
N ASP A 123 10.55 1.12 -7.07
CA ASP A 123 9.82 0.58 -5.91
C ASP A 123 9.18 1.75 -5.15
N LEU A 124 7.86 1.86 -5.27
CA LEU A 124 7.12 3.00 -4.70
C LEU A 124 7.24 3.09 -3.18
N ASN A 125 7.45 1.96 -2.48
CA ASN A 125 7.56 1.95 -1.01
C ASN A 125 8.98 2.18 -0.48
N VAL A 126 9.90 2.64 -1.32
CA VAL A 126 11.20 3.23 -0.93
C VAL A 126 11.43 4.61 -1.56
N ASN A 127 10.36 5.22 -2.09
CA ASN A 127 10.40 6.51 -2.81
C ASN A 127 9.88 7.69 -1.97
N PHE A 128 9.63 7.51 -0.67
CA PHE A 128 9.19 8.58 0.24
C PHE A 128 10.39 9.24 0.94
N ALA A 129 10.23 10.52 1.35
CA ALA A 129 11.24 11.30 2.05
C ALA A 129 11.32 10.93 3.55
N ALA A 130 11.76 9.70 3.84
CA ALA A 130 12.00 9.20 5.20
C ALA A 130 13.30 8.37 5.17
N ASN A 131 14.42 8.96 5.57
CA ASN A 131 15.75 8.36 5.42
C ASN A 131 16.00 7.80 4.01
N TRP A 132 15.52 8.52 3.00
CA TRP A 132 15.56 8.08 1.60
C TRP A 132 16.98 7.76 1.14
N GLY A 133 17.16 6.59 0.58
CA GLY A 133 18.45 6.12 0.07
C GLY A 133 19.34 5.45 1.12
N GLU A 134 18.90 5.34 2.39
CA GLU A 134 19.64 4.69 3.47
C GLU A 134 19.26 3.22 3.69
N GLY A 135 18.31 2.70 2.93
CA GLY A 135 17.88 1.29 3.04
C GLY A 135 18.95 0.30 2.59
N MET A 136 19.12 -0.78 3.35
CA MET A 136 20.15 -1.80 3.11
C MET A 136 20.05 -2.49 1.74
N LYS A 137 18.82 -2.61 1.20
CA LYS A 137 18.56 -3.25 -0.10
C LYS A 137 18.35 -2.25 -1.25
N ASN A 138 18.56 -0.96 -0.98
CA ASN A 138 18.30 0.07 -1.98
C ASN A 138 19.18 -0.06 -3.21
N VAL A 139 18.56 0.07 -4.36
CA VAL A 139 19.19 0.08 -5.69
C VAL A 139 19.06 1.49 -6.28
N ARG A 140 20.05 1.92 -7.07
CA ARG A 140 20.12 3.27 -7.66
C ARG A 140 19.95 3.28 -9.19
N TYR A 141 19.39 2.24 -9.75
CA TYR A 141 19.06 2.10 -11.16
C TYR A 141 17.72 1.39 -11.32
N PRO A 142 16.96 1.67 -12.38
CA PRO A 142 15.65 1.05 -12.64
C PRO A 142 15.77 -0.48 -12.70
N CYS A 143 14.88 -1.16 -11.95
CA CYS A 143 14.81 -2.62 -11.93
C CYS A 143 13.46 -3.09 -11.34
N SER A 144 13.30 -4.39 -11.21
CA SER A 144 12.07 -5.02 -10.75
C SER A 144 11.69 -4.70 -9.29
N GLU A 145 12.68 -4.35 -8.42
CA GLU A 145 12.44 -4.05 -7.00
C GLU A 145 13.57 -3.21 -6.38
N ASN A 146 13.26 -2.51 -5.29
CA ASN A 146 14.18 -1.75 -4.44
C ASN A 146 14.85 -0.52 -5.09
N TYR A 147 14.56 -0.17 -6.33
CA TYR A 147 15.03 1.09 -6.90
C TYR A 147 14.27 2.26 -6.28
N ILE A 148 15.03 3.20 -5.71
CA ILE A 148 14.52 4.31 -4.91
C ILE A 148 13.99 5.49 -5.74
N GLY A 149 14.16 5.46 -7.07
CA GLY A 149 13.90 6.60 -7.95
C GLY A 149 15.04 7.62 -7.95
N GLU A 150 14.92 8.67 -8.75
CA GLU A 150 15.95 9.73 -8.89
C GLU A 150 15.99 10.67 -7.67
N LYS A 151 14.85 10.84 -7.00
CA LYS A 151 14.67 11.66 -5.79
C LYS A 151 13.45 11.18 -5.02
N PRO A 152 13.30 11.57 -3.74
CA PRO A 152 12.06 11.29 -3.01
C PRO A 152 10.86 11.86 -3.77
N PHE A 153 9.79 11.08 -3.83
CA PHE A 153 8.57 11.43 -4.56
C PHE A 153 8.82 11.71 -6.05
N SER A 154 9.74 10.99 -6.70
CA SER A 154 9.93 11.09 -8.15
C SER A 154 8.72 10.59 -8.93
N GLU A 155 7.96 9.65 -8.38
CA GLU A 155 6.90 8.95 -9.07
C GLU A 155 5.53 9.64 -8.92
N LEU A 156 4.71 9.58 -9.98
CA LEU A 156 3.36 10.19 -10.00
C LEU A 156 2.47 9.59 -8.91
N GLU A 157 2.59 8.30 -8.66
CA GLU A 157 1.85 7.56 -7.65
C GLU A 157 2.19 8.03 -6.23
N THR A 158 3.47 8.16 -5.90
CA THR A 158 3.92 8.63 -4.58
C THR A 158 3.60 10.11 -4.38
N GLN A 159 3.69 10.93 -5.43
CA GLN A 159 3.24 12.33 -5.41
C GLN A 159 1.73 12.44 -5.15
N ALA A 160 0.93 11.60 -5.81
CA ALA A 160 -0.52 11.59 -5.62
C ALA A 160 -0.88 11.21 -4.17
N LEU A 161 -0.27 10.14 -3.63
CA LEU A 161 -0.49 9.70 -2.26
C LEU A 161 -0.04 10.78 -1.26
N LYS A 162 1.12 11.40 -1.47
CA LYS A 162 1.60 12.52 -0.65
C LYS A 162 0.61 13.68 -0.63
N ARG A 163 0.21 14.18 -1.81
CA ARG A 163 -0.75 15.32 -1.90
C ARG A 163 -2.05 14.99 -1.19
N PHE A 164 -2.61 13.80 -1.45
CA PHE A 164 -3.85 13.37 -0.83
C PHE A 164 -3.73 13.24 0.69
N THR A 165 -2.63 12.69 1.21
CA THR A 165 -2.39 12.59 2.66
C THR A 165 -2.32 13.98 3.30
N LEU A 166 -1.64 14.94 2.67
CA LEU A 166 -1.54 16.32 3.17
C LEU A 166 -2.87 17.08 3.08
N GLU A 167 -3.72 16.78 2.08
CA GLU A 167 -5.07 17.33 1.95
C GLU A 167 -6.00 16.80 3.05
N ILE A 168 -6.01 15.48 3.24
CA ILE A 168 -6.93 14.80 4.18
C ILE A 168 -6.51 15.01 5.64
N LYS A 169 -5.19 15.15 5.91
CA LYS A 169 -4.61 15.28 7.27
C LYS A 169 -5.12 14.16 8.20
N PRO A 170 -4.82 12.91 7.89
CA PRO A 170 -5.35 11.77 8.65
C PRO A 170 -4.76 11.73 10.07
N ASP A 171 -5.52 11.18 10.99
CA ASP A 171 -5.08 10.89 12.35
C ASP A 171 -4.15 9.66 12.40
N TYR A 172 -4.31 8.73 11.45
CA TYR A 172 -3.49 7.53 11.32
C TYR A 172 -3.56 6.93 9.90
N THR A 173 -2.58 6.07 9.55
CA THR A 173 -2.57 5.39 8.26
C THR A 173 -2.26 3.90 8.37
N VAL A 174 -2.79 3.11 7.42
CA VAL A 174 -2.52 1.68 7.31
C VAL A 174 -2.12 1.35 5.87
N SER A 175 -1.04 0.61 5.70
CA SER A 175 -0.56 0.09 4.42
C SER A 175 -0.68 -1.43 4.39
N TYR A 176 -1.35 -1.96 3.37
CA TYR A 176 -1.46 -3.41 3.21
C TYR A 176 -0.49 -3.92 2.16
N HIS A 177 0.33 -4.85 2.60
CA HIS A 177 1.33 -5.57 1.85
C HIS A 177 1.09 -7.08 1.91
N THR A 178 1.85 -7.84 1.20
CA THR A 178 2.03 -9.27 1.33
C THR A 178 3.52 -9.57 1.19
N LYS A 179 4.07 -10.46 2.00
CA LYS A 179 3.53 -11.43 2.93
C LYS A 179 4.41 -11.55 4.17
N GLY A 180 3.94 -12.23 5.23
CA GLY A 180 4.77 -12.44 6.43
C GLY A 180 3.93 -12.59 7.70
N GLU A 181 2.65 -12.20 7.68
CA GLU A 181 1.77 -12.18 8.84
C GLU A 181 2.34 -11.39 10.02
N GLU A 182 2.88 -10.21 9.76
CA GLU A 182 3.46 -9.34 10.77
C GLU A 182 3.05 -7.89 10.58
N ILE A 183 3.23 -7.05 11.60
CA ILE A 183 2.84 -5.64 11.62
C ILE A 183 4.05 -4.79 11.97
N TYR A 184 4.48 -3.97 11.00
CA TYR A 184 5.49 -2.94 11.21
C TYR A 184 4.80 -1.64 11.64
N TRP A 185 5.27 -1.05 12.76
CA TRP A 185 4.62 0.11 13.39
C TRP A 185 5.60 1.17 13.87
N HIS A 186 6.88 0.85 13.92
CA HIS A 186 7.92 1.71 14.49
C HIS A 186 8.77 2.35 13.41
N PHE A 187 9.10 3.64 13.60
CA PHE A 187 10.12 4.37 12.83
C PHE A 187 10.59 5.63 13.57
N HIS A 188 11.56 5.50 14.49
CA HIS A 188 12.20 6.63 15.20
C HIS A 188 11.25 7.58 15.94
N GLN A 189 10.11 7.11 16.44
CA GLN A 189 9.18 7.92 17.24
C GLN A 189 9.82 8.43 18.54
N SER A 190 9.43 9.65 18.99
CA SER A 190 9.68 10.09 20.36
C SER A 190 8.95 9.19 21.38
N ALA A 191 9.42 9.16 22.64
CA ALA A 191 8.85 8.29 23.66
C ALA A 191 7.32 8.42 23.80
N GLN A 192 6.79 9.64 23.80
CA GLN A 192 5.34 9.86 23.88
C GLN A 192 4.58 9.30 22.69
N LYS A 193 5.09 9.49 21.45
CA LYS A 193 4.49 8.95 20.24
C LYS A 193 4.64 7.45 20.16
N PHE A 194 5.73 6.90 20.70
CA PHE A 194 5.97 5.45 20.74
C PHE A 194 4.87 4.72 21.52
N GLU A 195 4.51 5.18 22.72
CA GLU A 195 3.48 4.54 23.53
C GLU A 195 2.09 4.63 22.87
N ARG A 196 1.75 5.79 22.30
CA ARG A 196 0.52 5.98 21.51
C ARG A 196 0.45 5.01 20.36
N ASP A 197 1.49 4.97 19.51
CA ASP A 197 1.52 4.15 18.29
C ASP A 197 1.52 2.65 18.62
N LYS A 198 2.22 2.26 19.70
CA LYS A 198 2.26 0.89 20.20
C LYS A 198 0.87 0.39 20.63
N LYS A 199 0.09 1.22 21.33
CA LYS A 199 -1.27 0.87 21.75
C LYS A 199 -2.15 0.52 20.54
N LEU A 200 -2.13 1.35 19.50
CA LEU A 200 -2.88 1.10 18.26
C LEU A 200 -2.34 -0.12 17.48
N ALA A 201 -1.01 -0.31 17.47
CA ALA A 201 -0.40 -1.50 16.88
C ALA A 201 -0.84 -2.79 17.59
N LEU A 202 -0.97 -2.77 18.91
CA LEU A 202 -1.48 -3.91 19.69
C LEU A 202 -2.96 -4.22 19.37
N ALA A 203 -3.78 -3.20 19.09
CA ALA A 203 -5.15 -3.42 18.64
C ALA A 203 -5.19 -4.13 17.26
N LEU A 204 -4.31 -3.72 16.33
CA LEU A 204 -4.16 -4.40 15.04
C LEU A 204 -3.64 -5.84 15.21
N SER A 205 -2.66 -6.05 16.08
CA SER A 205 -2.13 -7.38 16.41
C SER A 205 -3.22 -8.29 16.97
N LYS A 206 -4.04 -7.78 17.87
CA LYS A 206 -5.19 -8.52 18.44
C LYS A 206 -6.24 -8.85 17.36
N SER A 207 -6.50 -7.93 16.44
CA SER A 207 -7.49 -8.11 15.37
C SER A 207 -7.08 -9.17 14.35
N THR A 208 -5.79 -9.19 13.97
CA THR A 208 -5.26 -10.07 12.93
C THR A 208 -4.70 -11.38 13.47
N GLY A 209 -4.23 -11.38 14.71
CA GLY A 209 -3.37 -12.43 15.27
C GLY A 209 -1.90 -12.31 14.84
N TYR A 210 -1.50 -11.23 14.18
CA TYR A 210 -0.13 -11.04 13.70
C TYR A 210 0.76 -10.39 14.77
N PRO A 211 2.01 -10.85 14.94
CA PRO A 211 2.95 -10.23 15.85
C PRO A 211 3.37 -8.84 15.38
N LEU A 212 3.76 -8.00 16.34
CA LEU A 212 4.41 -6.72 16.06
C LEU A 212 5.88 -6.96 15.69
N ALA A 213 6.33 -6.31 14.61
CA ALA A 213 7.68 -6.44 14.10
C ALA A 213 8.38 -5.09 13.94
N TYR A 214 9.70 -5.12 13.91
CA TYR A 214 10.56 -3.98 13.60
C TYR A 214 11.21 -4.19 12.23
N ALA A 215 11.03 -3.22 11.32
CA ALA A 215 11.68 -3.28 10.02
C ALA A 215 13.21 -3.15 10.18
N LYS A 216 13.94 -4.19 9.76
CA LYS A 216 15.41 -4.19 9.79
C LYS A 216 15.95 -3.69 8.47
N GLY A 217 16.49 -2.46 8.45
CA GLY A 217 17.19 -1.88 7.30
C GLY A 217 16.30 -1.51 6.11
N SER A 218 14.96 -1.54 6.25
CA SER A 218 14.03 -0.99 5.27
C SER A 218 13.60 0.41 5.70
N VAL A 219 13.77 1.40 4.81
CA VAL A 219 13.42 2.80 5.04
C VAL A 219 12.89 3.43 3.75
N GLY A 220 12.27 4.60 3.87
CA GLY A 220 11.75 5.34 2.72
C GLY A 220 10.36 4.92 2.28
N GLY A 221 9.63 4.18 3.13
CA GLY A 221 8.25 3.78 2.89
C GLY A 221 7.22 4.86 3.27
N TYR A 222 5.99 4.66 2.83
CA TYR A 222 4.87 5.54 3.18
C TYR A 222 4.65 5.63 4.69
N LYS A 223 4.67 4.48 5.39
CA LYS A 223 4.59 4.41 6.86
C LYS A 223 5.69 5.25 7.51
N ASP A 224 6.92 5.10 7.06
CA ASP A 224 8.07 5.80 7.63
C ASP A 224 7.94 7.31 7.49
N TRP A 225 7.49 7.77 6.31
CA TRP A 225 7.25 9.18 6.05
C TRP A 225 6.10 9.75 6.91
N CYS A 226 5.00 9.02 7.07
CA CYS A 226 3.90 9.44 7.94
C CYS A 226 4.35 9.59 9.40
N ILE A 227 5.15 8.64 9.91
CA ILE A 227 5.66 8.71 11.28
C ILE A 227 6.69 9.84 11.42
N GLN A 228 7.72 9.88 10.55
CA GLN A 228 8.84 10.81 10.67
C GLN A 228 8.45 12.26 10.37
N SER A 229 7.74 12.47 9.24
CA SER A 229 7.45 13.82 8.75
C SER A 229 6.15 14.41 9.27
N LEU A 230 5.13 13.58 9.49
CA LEU A 230 3.81 14.04 9.92
C LEU A 230 3.54 13.75 11.41
N GLY A 231 4.31 12.85 12.02
CA GLY A 231 4.18 12.50 13.42
C GLY A 231 2.90 11.77 13.79
N ILE A 232 2.27 11.12 12.80
CA ILE A 232 1.03 10.36 12.98
C ILE A 232 1.32 8.84 13.06
N PRO A 233 0.51 8.07 13.80
CA PRO A 233 0.57 6.62 13.81
C PRO A 233 0.44 6.07 12.40
N SER A 234 1.34 5.18 12.02
CA SER A 234 1.26 4.55 10.69
C SER A 234 1.74 3.11 10.76
N PHE A 235 1.03 2.23 10.08
CA PHE A 235 1.22 0.80 10.20
C PHE A 235 1.37 0.17 8.81
N THR A 236 2.25 -0.83 8.70
CA THR A 236 2.31 -1.74 7.56
C THR A 236 1.90 -3.12 8.02
N ILE A 237 0.89 -3.69 7.39
CA ILE A 237 0.41 -5.06 7.64
C ILE A 237 0.86 -5.93 6.47
N GLU A 238 1.73 -6.90 6.74
CA GLU A 238 2.14 -7.93 5.79
C GLU A 238 1.15 -9.10 5.86
N ALA A 239 0.10 -9.03 5.05
CA ALA A 239 -0.98 -10.00 5.07
C ALA A 239 -0.60 -11.28 4.31
N GLY A 240 -0.99 -12.43 4.87
CA GLY A 240 -0.75 -13.74 4.27
C GLY A 240 0.53 -14.41 4.71
N ALA A 241 0.45 -15.73 4.87
CA ALA A 241 1.53 -16.54 5.40
C ALA A 241 2.76 -16.56 4.49
N ASP A 242 3.95 -16.66 5.07
CA ASP A 242 5.24 -16.75 4.34
C ASP A 242 5.32 -17.96 3.39
N SER A 243 4.54 -19.00 3.65
CA SER A 243 4.44 -20.17 2.78
C SER A 243 3.78 -19.89 1.42
N PHE A 244 3.04 -18.80 1.28
CA PHE A 244 2.42 -18.42 0.01
C PHE A 244 3.47 -17.92 -0.98
N LEU A 245 3.25 -18.19 -2.27
CA LEU A 245 4.11 -17.71 -3.35
C LEU A 245 3.54 -16.44 -3.99
N HIS A 246 4.42 -15.50 -4.35
CA HIS A 246 4.03 -14.36 -5.16
C HIS A 246 3.92 -14.70 -6.66
N PRO A 247 3.00 -14.05 -7.38
CA PRO A 247 1.88 -13.27 -6.86
C PRO A 247 0.83 -14.17 -6.21
N LEU A 248 0.33 -13.76 -5.05
CA LEU A 248 -0.72 -14.52 -4.35
C LEU A 248 -1.97 -14.62 -5.21
N ARG A 249 -2.52 -15.85 -5.31
CA ARG A 249 -3.73 -16.15 -6.06
C ARG A 249 -4.59 -17.13 -5.26
N GLY A 250 -5.91 -17.14 -5.54
CA GLY A 250 -6.82 -18.18 -5.05
C GLY A 250 -6.86 -18.33 -3.53
N ASP A 251 -6.36 -19.44 -3.02
CA ASP A 251 -6.53 -19.86 -1.62
C ASP A 251 -5.92 -18.89 -0.61
N GLY A 252 -4.83 -18.20 -0.95
CA GLY A 252 -4.24 -17.17 -0.11
C GLY A 252 -5.16 -15.98 0.16
N LEU A 253 -6.04 -15.63 -0.79
CA LEU A 253 -6.99 -14.53 -0.61
C LEU A 253 -7.98 -14.81 0.52
N THR A 254 -8.53 -16.03 0.59
CA THR A 254 -9.53 -16.39 1.62
C THR A 254 -8.96 -16.21 3.03
N ASP A 255 -7.72 -16.65 3.26
CA ASP A 255 -7.06 -16.49 4.56
C ASP A 255 -6.75 -15.02 4.87
N ILE A 256 -6.25 -14.28 3.90
CA ILE A 256 -6.00 -12.83 4.02
C ILE A 256 -7.29 -12.09 4.42
N LEU A 257 -8.39 -12.34 3.69
CA LEU A 257 -9.68 -11.70 3.99
C LEU A 257 -10.18 -12.08 5.39
N ARG A 258 -10.13 -13.36 5.75
CA ARG A 258 -10.58 -13.85 7.04
C ARG A 258 -9.84 -13.19 8.22
N LYS A 259 -8.51 -13.07 8.13
CA LYS A 259 -7.67 -12.51 9.21
C LYS A 259 -7.73 -10.99 9.26
N ASN A 260 -7.93 -10.32 8.13
CA ASN A 260 -7.76 -8.86 8.06
C ASN A 260 -9.07 -8.07 7.93
N ARG A 261 -10.21 -8.70 7.63
CA ARG A 261 -11.49 -7.99 7.36
C ARG A 261 -11.97 -7.04 8.45
N ASN A 262 -11.57 -7.27 9.71
CA ASN A 262 -12.02 -6.47 10.85
C ASN A 262 -10.99 -5.39 11.26
N THR A 263 -9.80 -5.35 10.69
CA THR A 263 -8.70 -4.52 11.19
C THR A 263 -9.02 -3.04 11.25
N LEU A 264 -9.63 -2.48 10.20
CA LEU A 264 -9.98 -1.05 10.20
C LEU A 264 -11.15 -0.75 11.16
N TYR A 265 -12.10 -1.68 11.31
CA TYR A 265 -13.18 -1.57 12.29
C TYR A 265 -12.63 -1.56 13.72
N ASP A 266 -11.75 -2.49 14.04
CA ASP A 266 -11.17 -2.63 15.37
C ASP A 266 -10.21 -1.47 15.69
N LEU A 267 -9.42 -1.01 14.71
CA LEU A 267 -8.55 0.16 14.86
C LEU A 267 -9.37 1.44 15.12
N SER A 268 -10.46 1.66 14.39
CA SER A 268 -11.35 2.81 14.60
C SER A 268 -12.03 2.79 15.97
N LYS A 269 -12.33 1.59 16.49
CA LYS A 269 -12.87 1.41 17.83
C LYS A 269 -11.85 1.73 18.91
N GLU A 270 -10.62 1.25 18.77
CA GLU A 270 -9.55 1.51 19.75
C GLU A 270 -9.19 2.98 19.82
N TYR A 271 -9.07 3.65 18.68
CA TYR A 271 -8.74 5.08 18.63
C TYR A 271 -9.82 5.94 19.32
N CYS A 272 -11.09 5.55 19.29
CA CYS A 272 -12.19 6.28 19.95
C CYS A 272 -12.25 6.05 21.46
N ASN A 273 -11.49 5.10 21.99
CA ASN A 273 -11.42 4.84 23.43
C ASN A 273 -10.25 5.59 24.11
N GLU A 274 -9.57 6.47 23.36
CA GLU A 274 -8.58 7.43 23.87
C GLU A 274 -9.25 8.75 24.26
#